data_814906521c850d86ff6014918257d34a
#
_entry.id   814906521c850d86ff6014918257d34a
#
_cell.length_a   1.000
_cell.length_b   1.000
_cell.length_c   1.000
_cell.angle_alpha   90.00
_cell.angle_beta   90.00
_cell.angle_gamma   90.00
#
_symmetry.space_group_name_H-M   'P 1'
#
loop_
_entity.id
_entity.type
_entity.pdbx_description
1 polymer ?
#
loop_
_entity_poly.entity_id
_entity_poly.type
_entity_poly.pdbx_seq_one_letter_code
_entity_poly.pdbx_strand_id
1 'polypeptide(L)'
;MTSKRIIMSFTTPPSIDDIQDLAQSILENFPDELLAAIEDVTLNVEDFPDDGLLNDLDIEDEFDLLLYFSGAHHNGVVKSSAQDECTLTLYRRPLLDAWCDMEEDLSQLLTNILINEVAQSLGYEENRIDSLIKSTLHQDYGIAS
;
A
#
# COMPACT_ATOMS: atom_id res chain seq x y z
N MET A 1 20.81 -14.08 6.91
CA MET A 1 20.37 -13.27 7.70
C MET A 1 19.56 -12.24 7.09
N THR A 2 19.02 -11.72 7.72
CA THR A 2 18.03 -10.86 7.33
C THR A 2 18.39 -9.47 7.57
N SER A 3 19.42 -9.06 6.93
CA SER A 3 19.86 -7.69 7.08
C SER A 3 18.76 -6.72 6.80
N LYS A 4 17.78 -7.08 5.99
CA LYS A 4 16.66 -6.20 5.78
C LYS A 4 15.90 -5.88 7.03
N ARG A 5 15.78 -6.86 7.91
CA ARG A 5 15.08 -6.66 9.14
C ARG A 5 15.80 -5.67 10.02
N ILE A 6 17.12 -5.71 9.97
CA ILE A 6 17.90 -4.77 10.72
C ILE A 6 17.69 -3.37 10.21
N ILE A 7 17.58 -3.24 8.88
CA ILE A 7 17.33 -1.94 8.28
C ILE A 7 16.04 -1.33 8.76
N MET A 8 15.08 -2.18 9.12
CA MET A 8 13.79 -1.69 9.61
C MET A 8 13.81 -1.33 11.07
N SER A 9 14.94 -1.48 11.73
CA SER A 9 15.07 -1.06 13.14
C SER A 9 15.50 0.39 13.19
N PHE A 10 14.57 1.27 13.19
CA PHE A 10 14.86 2.69 13.20
C PHE A 10 15.00 3.19 14.64
N THR A 11 16.01 4.00 14.90
CA THR A 11 16.09 4.71 16.18
C THR A 11 15.08 5.83 16.20
N THR A 12 14.71 6.32 15.02
CA THR A 12 13.64 7.29 14.87
C THR A 12 12.63 6.67 13.92
N PRO A 13 11.38 7.08 13.97
CA PRO A 13 10.38 6.55 13.06
C PRO A 13 10.74 6.84 11.61
N PRO A 14 10.39 5.97 10.68
CA PRO A 14 10.62 6.21 9.27
C PRO A 14 10.02 7.54 8.82
N SER A 15 10.74 8.25 7.99
CA SER A 15 10.29 9.53 7.46
C SER A 15 9.35 9.31 6.28
N ILE A 16 8.78 10.40 5.79
CA ILE A 16 7.98 10.35 4.56
C ILE A 16 8.82 9.82 3.42
N ASP A 17 10.06 10.26 3.28
CA ASP A 17 10.95 9.79 2.22
C ASP A 17 11.25 8.31 2.35
N ASP A 18 11.45 7.84 3.57
CA ASP A 18 11.71 6.42 3.82
C ASP A 18 10.53 5.57 3.36
N ILE A 19 9.34 6.01 3.70
CA ILE A 19 8.13 5.27 3.33
C ILE A 19 7.92 5.32 1.82
N GLN A 20 8.18 6.46 1.22
CA GLN A 20 8.02 6.61 -0.22
C GLN A 20 8.97 5.68 -0.98
N ASP A 21 10.23 5.63 -0.56
CA ASP A 21 11.21 4.75 -1.20
C ASP A 21 10.82 3.29 -1.07
N LEU A 22 10.37 2.90 0.11
CA LEU A 22 9.97 1.54 0.36
C LEU A 22 8.75 1.15 -0.46
N ALA A 23 7.75 2.02 -0.49
CA ALA A 23 6.53 1.75 -1.25
C ALA A 23 6.81 1.71 -2.75
N GLN A 24 7.68 2.59 -3.24
CA GLN A 24 8.04 2.60 -4.65
C GLN A 24 8.66 1.27 -5.04
N SER A 25 9.55 0.75 -4.21
CA SER A 25 10.19 -0.53 -4.45
C SER A 25 9.16 -1.67 -4.48
N ILE A 26 8.19 -1.61 -3.58
CA ILE A 26 7.14 -2.62 -3.55
C ILE A 26 6.31 -2.59 -4.83
N LEU A 27 5.95 -1.39 -5.28
CA LEU A 27 5.16 -1.25 -6.51
C LEU A 27 5.91 -1.77 -7.73
N GLU A 28 7.23 -1.56 -7.77
CA GLU A 28 8.05 -2.04 -8.88
C GLU A 28 8.12 -3.56 -8.94
N ASN A 29 7.85 -4.20 -7.83
CA ASN A 29 7.88 -5.66 -7.74
C ASN A 29 6.48 -6.27 -7.57
N PHE A 30 5.47 -5.53 -7.94
CA PHE A 30 4.08 -5.96 -7.81
C PHE A 30 3.80 -7.19 -8.68
N PRO A 31 2.80 -8.00 -8.30
CA PRO A 31 2.37 -9.10 -9.15
C PRO A 31 2.03 -8.63 -10.55
N ASP A 32 2.43 -9.40 -11.57
CA ASP A 32 2.24 -9.01 -12.96
C ASP A 32 0.80 -8.64 -13.28
N GLU A 33 -0.13 -9.38 -12.70
CA GLU A 33 -1.55 -9.15 -13.02
C GLU A 33 -2.07 -7.83 -12.47
N LEU A 34 -1.36 -7.21 -11.54
CA LEU A 34 -1.76 -5.92 -10.98
C LEU A 34 -0.98 -4.75 -11.58
N LEU A 35 0.06 -5.03 -12.33
CA LEU A 35 0.93 -3.96 -12.83
C LEU A 35 0.20 -2.96 -13.72
N ALA A 36 -0.73 -3.44 -14.53
CA ALA A 36 -1.47 -2.55 -15.42
C ALA A 36 -2.29 -1.53 -14.66
N ALA A 37 -2.77 -1.89 -13.48
CA ALA A 37 -3.60 -1.01 -12.67
C ALA A 37 -2.80 0.14 -12.06
N ILE A 38 -1.49 -0.03 -11.93
CA ILE A 38 -0.64 0.98 -11.29
C ILE A 38 0.37 1.58 -12.25
N GLU A 39 0.21 1.33 -13.55
CA GLU A 39 1.19 1.75 -14.54
C GLU A 39 1.41 3.26 -14.53
N ASP A 40 0.32 4.01 -14.41
CA ASP A 40 0.39 5.46 -14.42
C ASP A 40 0.09 6.08 -13.06
N VAL A 41 0.26 5.31 -11.99
CA VAL A 41 -0.08 5.80 -10.66
C VAL A 41 0.98 6.76 -10.15
N THR A 42 0.53 7.82 -9.49
CA THR A 42 1.42 8.72 -8.77
C THR A 42 1.39 8.34 -7.31
N LEU A 43 2.56 8.11 -6.74
CA LEU A 43 2.67 7.73 -5.33
C LEU A 43 2.98 8.95 -4.48
N ASN A 44 2.16 9.17 -3.48
CA ASN A 44 2.35 10.26 -2.52
C ASN A 44 2.40 9.72 -1.10
N VAL A 45 3.12 10.39 -0.23
CA VAL A 45 3.11 10.07 1.19
C VAL A 45 2.86 11.36 1.96
N GLU A 46 1.88 11.35 2.85
CA GLU A 46 1.54 12.48 3.71
C GLU A 46 1.46 12.01 5.14
N ASP A 47 1.51 12.91 6.09
CA ASP A 47 1.44 12.51 7.49
C ASP A 47 0.06 12.03 7.90
N PHE A 48 -0.97 12.76 7.50
CA PHE A 48 -2.36 12.42 7.85
C PHE A 48 -3.28 12.71 6.68
N PRO A 49 -4.38 11.98 6.56
CA PRO A 49 -5.41 12.36 5.59
C PRO A 49 -6.06 13.68 6.01
N ASP A 50 -6.51 14.46 5.04
CA ASP A 50 -7.14 15.71 5.38
C ASP A 50 -8.60 15.49 5.78
N ASP A 51 -9.17 16.51 6.44
CA ASP A 51 -10.51 16.40 6.98
C ASP A 51 -11.56 16.22 5.88
N GLY A 52 -11.36 16.86 4.75
CA GLY A 52 -12.29 16.73 3.64
C GLY A 52 -12.41 15.30 3.16
N LEU A 53 -11.27 14.62 3.02
CA LEU A 53 -11.26 13.23 2.60
C LEU A 53 -11.92 12.34 3.65
N LEU A 54 -11.60 12.57 4.91
CA LEU A 54 -12.19 11.78 5.99
C LEU A 54 -13.72 11.92 6.01
N ASN A 55 -14.20 13.12 5.79
CA ASN A 55 -15.64 13.36 5.72
C ASN A 55 -16.27 12.65 4.53
N ASP A 56 -15.62 12.71 3.38
CA ASP A 56 -16.12 12.06 2.18
C ASP A 56 -16.22 10.56 2.34
N LEU A 57 -15.27 9.97 3.07
CA LEU A 57 -15.23 8.53 3.29
C LEU A 57 -15.97 8.10 4.55
N ASP A 58 -16.52 9.06 5.28
CA ASP A 58 -17.26 8.80 6.51
C ASP A 58 -16.38 8.11 7.56
N ILE A 59 -15.15 8.55 7.67
CA ILE A 59 -14.18 8.04 8.64
C ILE A 59 -14.02 9.06 9.75
N GLU A 60 -14.21 8.64 11.00
CA GLU A 60 -14.14 9.55 12.13
C GLU A 60 -12.74 9.70 12.69
N ASP A 61 -11.94 8.63 12.64
CA ASP A 61 -10.60 8.64 13.23
C ASP A 61 -9.57 8.68 12.13
N GLU A 62 -8.74 9.73 12.11
CA GLU A 62 -7.73 9.88 11.06
C GLU A 62 -6.72 8.74 11.06
N PHE A 63 -6.55 8.02 12.16
CA PHE A 63 -5.65 6.87 12.21
C PHE A 63 -6.23 5.63 11.55
N ASP A 64 -7.50 5.65 11.19
CA ASP A 64 -8.14 4.51 10.56
C ASP A 64 -7.93 4.44 9.06
N LEU A 65 -7.36 5.47 8.46
CA LEU A 65 -7.11 5.48 7.02
C LEU A 65 -5.61 5.44 6.77
N LEU A 66 -5.13 4.28 6.29
CA LEU A 66 -3.71 4.07 6.05
C LEU A 66 -3.29 4.47 4.64
N LEU A 67 -4.20 4.33 3.68
CA LEU A 67 -3.90 4.72 2.30
C LEU A 67 -5.20 5.02 1.57
N TYR A 68 -5.07 5.70 0.44
CA TYR A 68 -6.22 6.00 -0.39
C TYR A 68 -5.80 5.95 -1.86
N PHE A 69 -6.53 5.17 -2.65
CA PHE A 69 -6.24 4.97 -4.06
C PHE A 69 -7.31 5.72 -4.86
N SER A 70 -6.98 6.92 -5.29
CA SER A 70 -7.90 7.81 -5.99
C SER A 70 -7.78 7.63 -7.50
N GLY A 71 -8.89 7.68 -8.20
CA GLY A 71 -8.89 7.55 -9.65
C GLY A 71 -8.70 6.12 -10.11
N ALA A 72 -8.86 5.17 -9.20
CA ALA A 72 -8.62 3.76 -9.50
C ALA A 72 -9.73 3.17 -10.35
N HIS A 73 -9.48 1.97 -10.87
CA HIS A 73 -10.51 1.19 -11.51
C HIS A 73 -11.54 0.80 -10.48
N HIS A 74 -12.76 0.60 -10.93
CA HIS A 74 -13.85 0.33 -10.02
C HIS A 74 -14.53 -0.94 -10.50
N ASN A 75 -14.51 -1.98 -9.69
CA ASN A 75 -15.10 -3.27 -10.04
C ASN A 75 -14.59 -3.80 -11.37
N GLY A 76 -13.31 -3.62 -11.62
CA GLY A 76 -12.70 -4.10 -12.85
C GLY A 76 -12.91 -3.20 -14.05
N VAL A 77 -13.62 -2.11 -13.88
CA VAL A 77 -13.84 -1.17 -14.97
C VAL A 77 -12.63 -0.24 -15.07
N VAL A 78 -12.01 -0.21 -16.23
CA VAL A 78 -10.85 0.65 -16.45
C VAL A 78 -11.34 2.07 -16.65
N LYS A 79 -10.64 3.02 -16.04
CA LYS A 79 -11.00 4.42 -16.25
C LYS A 79 -10.91 4.74 -17.72
N SER A 80 -11.83 5.54 -18.19
CA SER A 80 -12.01 5.78 -19.59
C SER A 80 -11.34 7.05 -20.09
N SER A 81 -10.84 7.86 -19.18
CA SER A 81 -10.29 9.16 -19.56
C SER A 81 -8.83 9.25 -19.19
N ALA A 82 -8.02 9.71 -20.12
CA ALA A 82 -6.61 9.94 -19.85
C ALA A 82 -6.40 11.09 -18.87
N GLN A 83 -7.43 11.86 -18.61
CA GLN A 83 -7.35 12.95 -17.65
C GLN A 83 -7.56 12.47 -16.21
N ASP A 84 -8.07 11.25 -16.06
CA ASP A 84 -8.28 10.69 -14.75
C ASP A 84 -6.96 10.15 -14.25
N GLU A 85 -6.34 10.86 -13.33
CA GLU A 85 -5.08 10.44 -12.77
C GLU A 85 -5.30 9.48 -11.62
N CYS A 86 -4.48 8.44 -11.58
CA CYS A 86 -4.49 7.52 -10.46
C CYS A 86 -3.44 7.99 -9.45
N THR A 87 -3.87 8.21 -8.24
CA THR A 87 -2.97 8.62 -7.17
C THR A 87 -3.12 7.67 -6.00
N LEU A 88 -2.01 7.16 -5.52
CA LEU A 88 -1.97 6.31 -4.35
C LEU A 88 -1.28 7.09 -3.25
N THR A 89 -2.02 7.43 -2.20
CA THR A 89 -1.49 8.21 -1.11
C THR A 89 -1.41 7.35 0.15
N LEU A 90 -0.24 7.32 0.75
CA LEU A 90 -0.02 6.62 2.02
C LEU A 90 0.02 7.66 3.13
N TYR A 91 -0.51 7.31 4.30
CA TYR A 91 -0.54 8.22 5.44
C TYR A 91 0.40 7.71 6.51
N ARG A 92 1.48 8.44 6.69
CA ARG A 92 2.61 8.01 7.51
C ARG A 92 2.22 7.71 8.96
N ARG A 93 1.50 8.62 9.61
CA ARG A 93 1.20 8.44 11.03
C ARG A 93 0.25 7.28 11.27
N PRO A 94 -0.83 7.12 10.49
CA PRO A 94 -1.65 5.92 10.61
C PRO A 94 -0.87 4.64 10.34
N LEU A 95 0.04 4.65 9.35
CA LEU A 95 0.85 3.48 9.06
C LEU A 95 1.74 3.10 10.22
N LEU A 96 2.41 4.09 10.80
CA LEU A 96 3.30 3.83 11.92
C LEU A 96 2.54 3.33 13.14
N ASP A 97 1.33 3.85 13.36
CA ASP A 97 0.50 3.41 14.47
C ASP A 97 0.10 1.95 14.28
N ALA A 98 -0.32 1.58 13.06
CA ALA A 98 -0.68 0.20 12.77
C ALA A 98 0.53 -0.71 12.89
N TRP A 99 1.68 -0.26 12.40
CA TRP A 99 2.89 -1.05 12.43
C TRP A 99 3.34 -1.36 13.87
N CYS A 100 3.18 -0.40 14.76
CA CYS A 100 3.58 -0.60 16.16
C CYS A 100 2.82 -1.73 16.82
N ASP A 101 1.62 -2.01 16.37
CA ASP A 101 0.78 -3.04 16.94
C ASP A 101 0.97 -4.41 16.29
N MET A 102 1.82 -4.48 15.27
CA MET A 102 2.01 -5.71 14.52
C MET A 102 3.39 -6.28 14.72
N GLU A 103 3.51 -7.58 14.52
CA GLU A 103 4.80 -8.25 14.61
C GLU A 103 5.51 -8.31 13.28
N GLU A 104 4.84 -7.89 12.22
CA GLU A 104 5.43 -7.86 10.89
C GLU A 104 6.35 -6.66 10.74
N ASP A 105 7.28 -6.72 9.81
CA ASP A 105 8.05 -5.53 9.53
C ASP A 105 7.23 -4.60 8.61
N LEU A 106 7.71 -3.37 8.49
CA LEU A 106 6.97 -2.35 7.75
C LEU A 106 6.81 -2.72 6.29
N SER A 107 7.81 -3.37 5.71
CA SER A 107 7.74 -3.79 4.32
C SER A 107 6.61 -4.79 4.09
N GLN A 108 6.42 -5.72 5.02
CA GLN A 108 5.33 -6.67 4.91
C GLN A 108 3.98 -6.00 5.05
N LEU A 109 3.85 -5.07 5.98
CA LEU A 109 2.61 -4.34 6.15
C LEU A 109 2.27 -3.56 4.88
N LEU A 110 3.25 -2.84 4.34
CA LEU A 110 3.01 -2.07 3.12
C LEU A 110 2.64 -2.97 1.93
N THR A 111 3.35 -4.08 1.76
CA THR A 111 3.04 -5.02 0.68
C THR A 111 1.60 -5.49 0.80
N ASN A 112 1.21 -5.85 2.01
CA ASN A 112 -0.13 -6.36 2.29
C ASN A 112 -1.19 -5.32 1.92
N ILE A 113 -1.08 -4.11 2.44
CA ILE A 113 -2.13 -3.12 2.20
C ILE A 113 -2.14 -2.61 0.77
N LEU A 114 -0.98 -2.52 0.12
CA LEU A 114 -0.93 -2.06 -1.27
C LEU A 114 -1.57 -3.08 -2.21
N ILE A 115 -1.22 -4.34 -2.06
CA ILE A 115 -1.83 -5.38 -2.90
C ILE A 115 -3.33 -5.45 -2.64
N ASN A 116 -3.71 -5.41 -1.36
CA ASN A 116 -5.12 -5.50 -1.01
C ASN A 116 -5.92 -4.37 -1.65
N GLU A 117 -5.43 -3.16 -1.56
CA GLU A 117 -6.15 -2.01 -2.08
C GLU A 117 -6.28 -2.05 -3.61
N VAL A 118 -5.19 -2.33 -4.29
CA VAL A 118 -5.20 -2.36 -5.75
C VAL A 118 -6.07 -3.51 -6.25
N ALA A 119 -5.94 -4.68 -5.66
CA ALA A 119 -6.72 -5.84 -6.09
C ALA A 119 -8.21 -5.64 -5.83
N GLN A 120 -8.56 -5.03 -4.70
CA GLN A 120 -9.96 -4.74 -4.42
C GLN A 120 -10.53 -3.76 -5.44
N SER A 121 -9.75 -2.79 -5.86
CA SER A 121 -10.23 -1.82 -6.85
C SER A 121 -10.52 -2.50 -8.19
N LEU A 122 -9.91 -3.63 -8.45
CA LEU A 122 -10.13 -4.40 -9.66
C LEU A 122 -11.23 -5.45 -9.52
N GLY A 123 -11.84 -5.55 -8.33
CA GLY A 123 -12.92 -6.49 -8.11
C GLY A 123 -12.49 -7.89 -7.73
N TYR A 124 -11.24 -8.06 -7.31
CA TYR A 124 -10.76 -9.38 -6.92
C TYR A 124 -11.44 -9.86 -5.63
N GLU A 125 -11.64 -11.16 -5.55
CA GLU A 125 -12.19 -11.76 -4.34
C GLU A 125 -11.10 -11.89 -3.28
N GLU A 126 -11.55 -11.91 -2.04
CA GLU A 126 -10.64 -11.94 -0.90
C GLU A 126 -9.66 -13.11 -0.95
N ASN A 127 -10.14 -14.29 -1.33
CA ASN A 127 -9.28 -15.47 -1.44
C ASN A 127 -8.14 -15.26 -2.41
N ARG A 128 -8.44 -14.62 -3.52
CA ARG A 128 -7.45 -14.37 -4.55
C ARG A 128 -6.45 -13.34 -4.08
N ILE A 129 -6.92 -12.33 -3.37
CA ILE A 129 -6.05 -11.30 -2.82
C ILE A 129 -5.08 -11.93 -1.82
N ASP A 130 -5.59 -12.78 -0.93
CA ASP A 130 -4.75 -13.45 0.04
C ASP A 130 -3.66 -14.28 -0.64
N SER A 131 -4.00 -14.98 -1.71
CA SER A 131 -3.04 -15.77 -2.46
C SER A 131 -1.96 -14.91 -3.09
N LEU A 132 -2.34 -13.76 -3.63
CA LEU A 132 -1.38 -12.84 -4.23
C LEU A 132 -0.41 -12.30 -3.18
N ILE A 133 -0.93 -11.94 -2.03
CA ILE A 133 -0.11 -11.40 -0.96
C ILE A 133 0.91 -12.45 -0.50
N LYS A 134 0.45 -13.66 -0.27
CA LYS A 134 1.34 -14.72 0.18
C LYS A 134 2.42 -15.02 -0.85
N SER A 135 2.02 -15.09 -2.11
CA SER A 135 2.96 -15.37 -3.19
C SER A 135 4.02 -14.28 -3.29
N THR A 136 3.61 -13.03 -3.18
CA THR A 136 4.52 -11.90 -3.28
C THR A 136 5.49 -11.86 -2.11
N LEU A 137 5.00 -12.10 -0.91
CA LEU A 137 5.86 -12.09 0.27
C LEU A 137 6.88 -13.23 0.22
N HIS A 138 6.49 -14.39 -0.29
CA HIS A 138 7.43 -15.49 -0.45
C HIS A 138 8.56 -15.15 -1.41
N GLN A 139 8.21 -14.52 -2.52
CA GLN A 139 9.22 -14.14 -3.49
C GLN A 139 10.15 -13.07 -2.95
N ASP A 140 9.57 -12.03 -2.33
CA ASP A 140 10.35 -10.88 -1.91
C ASP A 140 11.31 -11.20 -0.78
N TYR A 141 10.90 -12.10 0.11
CA TYR A 141 11.71 -12.37 1.28
C TYR A 141 12.41 -13.71 1.22
N GLY A 142 12.23 -14.43 0.12
CA GLY A 142 12.88 -15.70 -0.04
C GLY A 142 12.53 -16.69 1.05
N ILE A 143 11.32 -16.59 1.57
CA ILE A 143 10.89 -17.46 2.64
C ILE A 143 10.67 -18.84 2.07
N ALA A 144 11.44 -19.76 2.56
CA ALA A 144 11.29 -21.11 2.11
C ALA A 144 10.06 -21.65 2.76
N SER A 145 9.26 -22.21 2.02
CA SER A 145 8.07 -22.73 2.58
C SER A 145 8.20 -24.04 3.24
#